data_38fd6d0db4b2ff50ba236db14614ce61
#
_entry.id   38fd6d0db4b2ff50ba236db14614ce61
#
_cell.length_a   1.000
_cell.length_b   1.000
_cell.length_c   1.000
_cell.angle_alpha   90.00
_cell.angle_beta   90.00
_cell.angle_gamma   90.00
#
_symmetry.space_group_name_H-M   'P 1'
#
loop_
_entity.id
_entity.type
_entity.pdbx_description
1 polymer ?
#
loop_
_entity_poly.entity_id
_entity_poly.type
_entity_poly.pdbx_seq_one_letter_code
_entity_poly.pdbx_strand_id
1 'polypeptide(L)'
;MSDEEQPLPTGYQLSALDPTYRETPWVPLDRLRATDPVHHDQQLGRYFLTRGQEVSELIKNRELNADPRKANEGSFSKTLYGNNSKELSILMLDDPEHKRQRTLVLKAFNKRSVEALLPRIEEIAKGLADDIEAAEGEFDFVQLFGSPLPTTVMAELLGINPADRKDFRRWSLGCMQALNPFRTPEQTALYEESTTVLADYLAREVDIRRTQPSDDLITRLAQAEEEGDSLTTQDIVLLIRLLLIAGNSTTTDMLGAGVVQLLKHPDQLAKFRARPDLHDNAMDEILRVEPPVSQVLRSAHEDMQVADKSIKKGDTLHMSLFGVHFDPEMNPDPHAFDIERKNVQHFAFGGGAHYCLGAGLGKAQAKIALPLLFARFPNLAFAPGREVKHKVAPAFNGYGEVWLVK
;
A
#
# COMPACT_ATOMS: atom_id res chain seq x y z
N MET A 1 19.43 34.06 2.69
CA MET A 1 19.64 33.21 1.52
C MET A 1 18.27 32.98 0.92
N SER A 2 18.05 33.35 -0.33
CA SER A 2 16.79 33.03 -1.03
C SER A 2 16.71 31.52 -1.24
N ASP A 3 15.50 30.95 -1.33
CA ASP A 3 15.28 29.49 -1.57
C ASP A 3 15.98 28.97 -2.85
N GLU A 4 16.39 29.85 -3.75
CA GLU A 4 17.11 29.54 -4.99
C GLU A 4 18.60 29.18 -4.77
N GLU A 5 19.20 29.48 -3.61
CA GLU A 5 20.64 29.23 -3.34
C GLU A 5 20.90 27.89 -2.62
N GLN A 6 19.88 27.17 -2.17
CA GLN A 6 20.09 25.88 -1.53
C GLN A 6 20.21 24.75 -2.58
N PRO A 7 21.11 23.77 -2.39
CA PRO A 7 21.19 22.61 -3.30
C PRO A 7 19.86 21.84 -3.34
N LEU A 8 19.57 21.23 -4.49
CA LEU A 8 18.36 20.40 -4.62
C LEU A 8 18.43 19.20 -3.65
N PRO A 9 17.30 18.77 -3.10
CA PRO A 9 17.26 17.62 -2.20
C PRO A 9 17.67 16.33 -2.92
N THR A 10 18.45 15.49 -2.27
CA THR A 10 18.98 14.24 -2.82
C THR A 10 19.10 13.17 -1.74
N GLY A 11 19.21 11.92 -2.10
CA GLY A 11 19.44 10.81 -1.19
C GLY A 11 18.34 10.65 -0.14
N TYR A 12 18.72 10.70 1.13
CA TYR A 12 17.79 10.54 2.26
C TYR A 12 16.78 11.67 2.38
N GLN A 13 17.09 12.86 1.90
CA GLN A 13 16.18 14.00 1.90
C GLN A 13 14.93 13.75 1.03
N LEU A 14 14.97 12.75 0.15
CA LEU A 14 13.86 12.29 -0.70
C LEU A 14 13.31 10.95 -0.21
N SER A 15 13.21 10.79 1.10
CA SER A 15 12.65 9.58 1.72
C SER A 15 12.06 9.89 3.11
N ALA A 16 11.20 9.00 3.63
CA ALA A 16 10.63 9.11 4.96
C ALA A 16 11.67 9.02 6.12
N LEU A 17 12.96 8.82 5.81
CA LEU A 17 14.05 8.94 6.78
C LEU A 17 14.32 10.40 7.17
N ASP A 18 14.10 11.33 6.25
CA ASP A 18 14.15 12.77 6.53
C ASP A 18 12.83 13.21 7.18
N PRO A 19 12.87 13.88 8.35
CA PRO A 19 11.67 14.33 9.04
C PRO A 19 10.82 15.31 8.21
N THR A 20 11.46 16.21 7.45
CA THR A 20 10.75 17.18 6.60
C THR A 20 9.99 16.46 5.48
N TYR A 21 10.66 15.56 4.77
CA TYR A 21 9.99 14.76 3.74
C TYR A 21 8.87 13.91 4.33
N ARG A 22 9.06 13.34 5.50
CA ARG A 22 8.07 12.46 6.13
C ARG A 22 6.80 13.21 6.53
N GLU A 23 6.93 14.41 7.11
CA GLU A 23 5.76 15.15 7.62
C GLU A 23 5.18 16.13 6.57
N THR A 24 6.01 16.64 5.66
CA THR A 24 5.63 17.61 4.63
C THR A 24 6.32 17.30 3.29
N PRO A 25 6.02 16.14 2.66
CA PRO A 25 6.74 15.68 1.47
C PRO A 25 6.67 16.67 0.30
N TRP A 26 5.61 17.45 0.21
CA TRP A 26 5.42 18.46 -0.82
C TRP A 26 6.49 19.56 -0.79
N VAL A 27 7.03 19.93 0.38
CA VAL A 27 8.04 21.00 0.48
C VAL A 27 9.28 20.75 -0.41
N PRO A 28 10.01 19.62 -0.27
CA PRO A 28 11.10 19.28 -1.17
C PRO A 28 10.64 18.93 -2.59
N LEU A 29 9.44 18.35 -2.75
CA LEU A 29 8.96 17.85 -4.04
C LEU A 29 8.45 18.97 -4.96
N ASP A 30 7.80 20.01 -4.43
CA ASP A 30 7.37 21.17 -5.21
C ASP A 30 8.57 21.90 -5.80
N ARG A 31 9.65 22.01 -5.02
CA ARG A 31 10.90 22.60 -5.48
C ARG A 31 11.53 21.76 -6.60
N LEU A 32 11.61 20.44 -6.46
CA LEU A 32 12.10 19.55 -7.52
C LEU A 32 11.22 19.64 -8.77
N ARG A 33 9.91 19.62 -8.62
CA ARG A 33 8.97 19.69 -9.74
C ARG A 33 9.17 20.94 -10.56
N ALA A 34 9.42 22.07 -9.89
CA ALA A 34 9.60 23.36 -10.55
C ALA A 34 10.95 23.49 -11.28
N THR A 35 12.01 22.83 -10.81
CA THR A 35 13.39 23.06 -11.27
C THR A 35 14.02 21.89 -12.02
N ASP A 36 13.79 20.66 -11.58
CA ASP A 36 14.38 19.43 -12.13
C ASP A 36 13.41 18.24 -11.92
N PRO A 37 12.28 18.20 -12.65
CA PRO A 37 11.19 17.24 -12.41
C PRO A 37 11.57 15.77 -12.63
N VAL A 38 12.65 15.50 -13.35
CA VAL A 38 13.28 14.19 -13.55
C VAL A 38 14.70 14.24 -12.96
N HIS A 39 14.76 14.31 -11.63
CA HIS A 39 15.99 14.55 -10.90
C HIS A 39 16.92 13.35 -10.88
N HIS A 40 18.16 13.51 -11.34
CA HIS A 40 19.19 12.48 -11.24
C HIS A 40 19.81 12.45 -9.84
N ASP A 41 19.22 11.69 -8.94
CA ASP A 41 19.74 11.43 -7.59
C ASP A 41 20.92 10.44 -7.66
N GLN A 42 22.13 10.98 -7.86
CA GLN A 42 23.37 10.21 -7.94
C GLN A 42 23.72 9.52 -6.62
N GLN A 43 23.26 10.06 -5.48
CA GLN A 43 23.57 9.49 -4.17
C GLN A 43 22.93 8.11 -3.97
N LEU A 44 21.73 7.91 -4.52
CA LEU A 44 21.01 6.64 -4.47
C LEU A 44 20.91 5.92 -5.81
N GLY A 45 21.57 6.42 -6.88
CA GLY A 45 21.59 5.78 -8.19
C GLY A 45 20.20 5.61 -8.80
N ARG A 46 19.43 6.71 -8.87
CA ARG A 46 18.05 6.71 -9.41
C ARG A 46 17.70 8.02 -10.09
N TYR A 47 16.76 7.98 -11.02
CA TYR A 47 16.03 9.14 -11.49
C TYR A 47 14.74 9.28 -10.70
N PHE A 48 14.61 10.40 -10.00
CA PHE A 48 13.47 10.69 -9.11
C PHE A 48 12.48 11.59 -9.83
N LEU A 49 11.27 11.10 -10.12
CA LEU A 49 10.25 11.76 -10.91
C LEU A 49 9.16 12.34 -10.03
N THR A 50 8.83 13.62 -10.24
CA THR A 50 7.89 14.37 -9.40
C THR A 50 6.69 14.94 -10.16
N ARG A 51 6.70 14.94 -11.51
CA ARG A 51 5.66 15.56 -12.34
C ARG A 51 4.68 14.51 -12.87
N GLY A 52 3.39 14.88 -12.85
CA GLY A 52 2.29 14.00 -13.22
C GLY A 52 2.32 13.54 -14.66
N GLN A 53 2.79 14.39 -15.58
CA GLN A 53 2.88 14.06 -16.99
C GLN A 53 3.75 12.81 -17.21
N GLU A 54 5.02 12.85 -16.81
CA GLU A 54 5.96 11.74 -17.01
C GLU A 54 5.52 10.48 -16.27
N VAL A 55 5.09 10.63 -15.02
CA VAL A 55 4.70 9.47 -14.20
C VAL A 55 3.46 8.79 -14.76
N SER A 56 2.46 9.55 -15.27
CA SER A 56 1.23 8.96 -15.85
C SER A 56 1.50 8.08 -17.06
N GLU A 57 2.52 8.41 -17.84
CA GLU A 57 2.96 7.64 -19.00
C GLU A 57 3.79 6.43 -18.57
N LEU A 58 4.80 6.65 -17.73
CA LEU A 58 5.76 5.62 -17.33
C LEU A 58 5.15 4.54 -16.44
N ILE A 59 4.22 4.89 -15.54
CA ILE A 59 3.58 3.90 -14.66
C ILE A 59 2.72 2.87 -15.43
N LYS A 60 2.32 3.21 -16.65
CA LYS A 60 1.55 2.35 -17.56
C LYS A 60 2.42 1.67 -18.62
N ASN A 61 3.69 2.08 -18.74
CA ASN A 61 4.59 1.55 -19.75
C ASN A 61 5.00 0.11 -19.42
N ARG A 62 4.63 -0.82 -20.30
CA ARG A 62 4.92 -2.25 -20.16
C ARG A 62 6.36 -2.64 -20.50
N GLU A 63 7.08 -1.76 -21.16
CA GLU A 63 8.49 -1.97 -21.52
C GLU A 63 9.44 -1.71 -20.34
N LEU A 64 8.96 -1.07 -19.26
CA LEU A 64 9.73 -0.90 -18.04
C LEU A 64 9.72 -2.19 -17.19
N ASN A 65 10.91 -2.57 -16.70
CA ASN A 65 11.03 -3.75 -15.87
C ASN A 65 10.60 -3.48 -14.42
N ALA A 66 9.82 -4.39 -13.87
CA ALA A 66 9.52 -4.47 -12.45
C ALA A 66 10.53 -5.34 -11.69
N ASP A 67 11.20 -6.27 -12.38
CA ASP A 67 12.22 -7.17 -11.82
C ASP A 67 13.50 -6.41 -11.43
N PRO A 68 13.78 -6.27 -10.12
CA PRO A 68 14.94 -5.51 -9.65
C PRO A 68 16.28 -6.16 -10.02
N ARG A 69 16.29 -7.44 -10.42
CA ARG A 69 17.51 -8.13 -10.87
C ARG A 69 18.00 -7.61 -12.21
N LYS A 70 17.10 -6.99 -13.01
CA LYS A 70 17.40 -6.39 -14.32
C LYS A 70 17.93 -4.95 -14.22
N ALA A 71 17.90 -4.35 -13.02
CA ALA A 71 18.47 -3.04 -12.77
C ALA A 71 20.00 -3.08 -12.70
N ASN A 72 20.65 -1.94 -13.00
CA ASN A 72 22.10 -1.80 -12.97
C ASN A 72 22.66 -1.99 -11.56
N GLU A 73 23.88 -2.55 -11.45
CA GLU A 73 24.61 -2.62 -10.17
C GLU A 73 24.80 -1.22 -9.59
N GLY A 74 24.60 -1.10 -8.27
CA GLY A 74 24.67 0.18 -7.56
C GLY A 74 23.42 1.05 -7.71
N SER A 75 22.45 0.70 -8.56
CA SER A 75 21.19 1.41 -8.66
C SER A 75 20.29 1.14 -7.44
N PHE A 76 19.36 2.05 -7.17
CA PHE A 76 18.46 1.98 -6.02
C PHE A 76 17.64 0.68 -5.98
N SER A 77 17.01 0.29 -7.09
CA SER A 77 16.24 -0.95 -7.18
C SER A 77 17.08 -2.19 -6.94
N LYS A 78 18.27 -2.27 -7.54
CA LYS A 78 19.16 -3.41 -7.39
C LYS A 78 19.65 -3.56 -5.97
N THR A 79 20.05 -2.45 -5.36
CA THR A 79 20.57 -2.41 -3.98
C THR A 79 19.54 -2.85 -2.97
N LEU A 80 18.28 -2.38 -3.10
CA LEU A 80 17.22 -2.71 -2.14
C LEU A 80 16.65 -4.12 -2.31
N TYR A 81 16.47 -4.57 -3.56
CA TYR A 81 15.66 -5.75 -3.83
C TYR A 81 16.36 -6.80 -4.68
N GLY A 82 17.39 -6.42 -5.48
CA GLY A 82 17.97 -7.29 -6.48
C GLY A 82 18.83 -8.44 -5.95
N ASN A 83 19.48 -8.24 -4.82
CA ASN A 83 20.48 -9.19 -4.29
C ASN A 83 19.88 -10.32 -3.43
N ASN A 84 18.67 -10.16 -2.93
CA ASN A 84 18.03 -11.09 -1.99
C ASN A 84 16.85 -11.89 -2.58
N SER A 85 16.53 -11.70 -3.86
CA SER A 85 15.32 -12.26 -4.48
C SER A 85 15.63 -13.57 -5.20
N LYS A 86 15.73 -14.69 -4.46
CA LYS A 86 15.74 -16.03 -5.09
C LYS A 86 14.40 -16.34 -5.75
N GLU A 87 13.30 -15.88 -5.12
CA GLU A 87 11.92 -16.06 -5.58
C GLU A 87 11.25 -14.69 -5.64
N LEU A 88 10.73 -14.34 -6.80
CA LEU A 88 10.02 -13.09 -7.00
C LEU A 88 8.50 -13.31 -6.84
N SER A 89 7.86 -12.42 -6.11
CA SER A 89 6.40 -12.33 -6.11
C SER A 89 5.91 -11.70 -7.42
N ILE A 90 4.63 -11.90 -7.74
CA ILE A 90 3.97 -11.30 -8.91
C ILE A 90 4.16 -9.78 -9.02
N LEU A 91 4.40 -9.08 -7.90
CA LEU A 91 4.69 -7.64 -7.87
C LEU A 91 5.99 -7.27 -8.60
N MET A 92 6.97 -8.19 -8.61
CA MET A 92 8.31 -7.99 -9.15
C MET A 92 8.57 -8.84 -10.40
N LEU A 93 7.56 -9.46 -10.97
CA LEU A 93 7.68 -10.20 -12.22
C LEU A 93 7.44 -9.29 -13.42
N ASP A 94 8.12 -9.60 -14.53
CA ASP A 94 7.86 -9.03 -15.84
C ASP A 94 7.14 -10.04 -16.75
N ASP A 95 6.60 -9.56 -17.87
CA ASP A 95 6.01 -10.42 -18.89
C ASP A 95 7.11 -11.34 -19.51
N PRO A 96 6.81 -12.58 -19.87
CA PRO A 96 5.47 -13.19 -19.92
C PRO A 96 4.95 -13.74 -18.58
N GLU A 97 5.82 -13.99 -17.59
CA GLU A 97 5.47 -14.69 -16.35
C GLU A 97 4.49 -13.87 -15.48
N HIS A 98 4.68 -12.54 -15.40
CA HIS A 98 3.72 -11.65 -14.74
C HIS A 98 2.32 -11.81 -15.35
N LYS A 99 2.20 -11.75 -16.69
CA LYS A 99 0.92 -11.87 -17.39
C LYS A 99 0.28 -13.22 -17.10
N ARG A 100 1.05 -14.32 -17.15
CA ARG A 100 0.60 -15.68 -16.84
C ARG A 100 -0.04 -15.74 -15.46
N GLN A 101 0.71 -15.43 -14.43
CA GLN A 101 0.23 -15.50 -13.04
C GLN A 101 -0.94 -14.55 -12.81
N ARG A 102 -0.88 -13.32 -13.33
CA ARG A 102 -1.93 -12.33 -13.14
C ARG A 102 -3.27 -12.75 -13.74
N THR A 103 -3.25 -13.38 -14.92
CA THR A 103 -4.48 -13.91 -15.55
C THR A 103 -5.15 -14.95 -14.66
N LEU A 104 -4.39 -15.88 -14.10
CA LEU A 104 -4.89 -16.92 -13.20
C LEU A 104 -5.43 -16.33 -11.89
N VAL A 105 -4.68 -15.39 -11.31
CA VAL A 105 -5.07 -14.72 -10.05
C VAL A 105 -6.37 -13.93 -10.21
N LEU A 106 -6.56 -13.21 -11.32
CA LEU A 106 -7.76 -12.42 -11.58
C LEU A 106 -9.03 -13.29 -11.74
N LYS A 107 -8.89 -14.56 -12.14
CA LYS A 107 -10.02 -15.52 -12.13
C LYS A 107 -10.47 -15.84 -10.71
N ALA A 108 -9.51 -16.00 -9.78
CA ALA A 108 -9.78 -16.32 -8.37
C ALA A 108 -10.19 -15.10 -7.55
N PHE A 109 -9.54 -13.96 -7.79
CA PHE A 109 -9.74 -12.71 -7.06
C PHE A 109 -10.40 -11.65 -7.95
N ASN A 110 -11.72 -11.63 -7.96
CA ASN A 110 -12.53 -10.78 -8.84
C ASN A 110 -13.58 -9.97 -8.06
N LYS A 111 -14.30 -9.09 -8.76
CA LYS A 111 -15.33 -8.22 -8.17
C LYS A 111 -16.37 -9.01 -7.35
N ARG A 112 -16.85 -10.14 -7.86
CA ARG A 112 -17.86 -10.97 -7.19
C ARG A 112 -17.36 -11.51 -5.85
N SER A 113 -16.09 -11.96 -5.79
CA SER A 113 -15.49 -12.44 -4.55
C SER A 113 -15.33 -11.33 -3.49
N VAL A 114 -15.08 -10.10 -3.92
CA VAL A 114 -15.04 -8.94 -3.02
C VAL A 114 -16.45 -8.57 -2.54
N GLU A 115 -17.43 -8.51 -3.43
CA GLU A 115 -18.84 -8.21 -3.08
C GLU A 115 -19.42 -9.21 -2.07
N ALA A 116 -19.07 -10.49 -2.19
CA ALA A 116 -19.50 -11.52 -1.25
C ALA A 116 -18.97 -11.31 0.17
N LEU A 117 -17.84 -10.59 0.33
CA LEU A 117 -17.23 -10.29 1.63
C LEU A 117 -17.83 -9.06 2.33
N LEU A 118 -18.55 -8.18 1.62
CA LEU A 118 -19.02 -6.90 2.19
C LEU A 118 -19.82 -7.07 3.49
N PRO A 119 -20.78 -8.00 3.61
CA PRO A 119 -21.51 -8.20 4.87
C PRO A 119 -20.57 -8.65 6.01
N ARG A 120 -19.58 -9.47 5.68
CA ARG A 120 -18.63 -9.95 6.69
C ARG A 120 -17.64 -8.88 7.13
N ILE A 121 -17.21 -8.00 6.22
CA ILE A 121 -16.39 -6.82 6.55
C ILE A 121 -17.16 -5.92 7.53
N GLU A 122 -18.45 -5.69 7.28
CA GLU A 122 -19.31 -4.87 8.17
C GLU A 122 -19.45 -5.50 9.56
N GLU A 123 -19.65 -6.81 9.63
CA GLU A 123 -19.76 -7.55 10.91
C GLU A 123 -18.43 -7.46 11.70
N ILE A 124 -17.28 -7.65 11.05
CA ILE A 124 -15.97 -7.54 11.68
C ILE A 124 -15.76 -6.09 12.17
N ALA A 125 -16.07 -5.09 11.36
CA ALA A 125 -15.93 -3.68 11.73
C ALA A 125 -16.81 -3.32 12.94
N LYS A 126 -18.05 -3.86 13.02
CA LYS A 126 -18.93 -3.69 14.18
C LYS A 126 -18.34 -4.30 15.45
N GLY A 127 -17.83 -5.53 15.37
CA GLY A 127 -17.18 -6.17 16.51
C GLY A 127 -15.97 -5.39 17.03
N LEU A 128 -15.13 -4.87 16.13
CA LEU A 128 -14.00 -4.03 16.52
C LEU A 128 -14.44 -2.66 17.09
N ALA A 129 -15.57 -2.12 16.64
CA ALA A 129 -16.16 -0.93 17.25
C ALA A 129 -16.71 -1.21 18.66
N ASP A 130 -17.22 -2.42 18.92
CA ASP A 130 -17.61 -2.85 20.27
C ASP A 130 -16.39 -2.92 21.20
N ASP A 131 -15.23 -3.40 20.71
CA ASP A 131 -13.97 -3.40 21.47
C ASP A 131 -13.51 -1.95 21.80
N ILE A 132 -13.64 -1.00 20.85
CA ILE A 132 -13.39 0.42 21.13
C ILE A 132 -14.36 0.94 22.19
N GLU A 133 -15.66 0.59 22.12
CA GLU A 133 -16.66 1.05 23.09
C GLU A 133 -16.36 0.54 24.49
N ALA A 134 -15.84 -0.68 24.61
CA ALA A 134 -15.44 -1.30 25.87
C ALA A 134 -14.12 -0.73 26.45
N ALA A 135 -13.26 -0.13 25.62
CA ALA A 135 -12.01 0.47 26.07
C ALA A 135 -12.28 1.67 26.97
N GLU A 136 -11.55 1.81 28.10
CA GLU A 136 -11.63 2.96 29.00
C GLU A 136 -10.59 4.02 28.61
N GLY A 137 -10.98 5.29 28.65
CA GLY A 137 -10.09 6.44 28.40
C GLY A 137 -9.65 6.57 26.94
N GLU A 138 -8.35 6.80 26.76
CA GLU A 138 -7.72 6.89 25.43
C GLU A 138 -7.42 5.49 24.88
N PHE A 139 -7.46 5.36 23.55
CA PHE A 139 -7.12 4.10 22.87
C PHE A 139 -6.31 4.35 21.59
N ASP A 140 -5.48 3.39 21.21
CA ASP A 140 -4.78 3.43 19.92
C ASP A 140 -5.66 2.79 18.84
N PHE A 141 -6.15 3.63 17.91
CA PHE A 141 -6.97 3.21 16.78
C PHE A 141 -6.26 2.17 15.90
N VAL A 142 -4.95 2.31 15.67
CA VAL A 142 -4.21 1.37 14.81
C VAL A 142 -4.23 -0.03 15.42
N GLN A 143 -4.05 -0.16 16.72
CA GLN A 143 -4.03 -1.44 17.42
C GLN A 143 -5.41 -2.06 17.62
N LEU A 144 -6.42 -1.26 17.96
CA LEU A 144 -7.75 -1.78 18.26
C LEU A 144 -8.64 -1.98 17.02
N PHE A 145 -8.41 -1.21 15.95
CA PHE A 145 -9.31 -1.23 14.79
C PHE A 145 -8.56 -1.33 13.47
N GLY A 146 -7.61 -0.41 13.21
CA GLY A 146 -6.99 -0.22 11.90
C GLY A 146 -6.26 -1.46 11.39
N SER A 147 -5.46 -2.12 12.23
CA SER A 147 -4.72 -3.34 11.89
C SER A 147 -5.54 -4.64 12.04
N PRO A 148 -6.41 -4.80 13.07
CA PRO A 148 -7.26 -5.99 13.18
C PRO A 148 -8.23 -6.18 12.03
N LEU A 149 -8.83 -5.11 11.49
CA LEU A 149 -9.82 -5.22 10.41
C LEU A 149 -9.25 -5.92 9.17
N PRO A 150 -8.22 -5.42 8.49
CA PRO A 150 -7.71 -6.06 7.28
C PRO A 150 -7.12 -7.47 7.55
N THR A 151 -6.51 -7.69 8.71
CA THR A 151 -5.98 -9.01 9.08
C THR A 151 -7.09 -10.06 9.20
N THR A 152 -8.20 -9.69 9.83
CA THR A 152 -9.36 -10.59 9.99
C THR A 152 -10.06 -10.82 8.65
N VAL A 153 -10.23 -9.77 7.84
CA VAL A 153 -10.80 -9.89 6.49
C VAL A 153 -9.96 -10.81 5.60
N MET A 154 -8.63 -10.72 5.68
CA MET A 154 -7.74 -11.64 4.94
C MET A 154 -7.88 -13.09 5.41
N ALA A 155 -8.00 -13.32 6.72
CA ALA A 155 -8.22 -14.67 7.24
C ALA A 155 -9.55 -15.27 6.76
N GLU A 156 -10.62 -14.48 6.72
CA GLU A 156 -11.93 -14.88 6.15
C GLU A 156 -11.82 -15.20 4.64
N LEU A 157 -11.22 -14.30 3.86
CA LEU A 157 -11.04 -14.46 2.42
C LEU A 157 -10.27 -15.73 2.07
N LEU A 158 -9.25 -16.07 2.85
CA LEU A 158 -8.42 -17.26 2.68
C LEU A 158 -9.06 -18.54 3.23
N GLY A 159 -10.16 -18.44 3.95
CA GLY A 159 -10.81 -19.59 4.59
C GLY A 159 -9.99 -20.22 5.72
N ILE A 160 -9.23 -19.39 6.46
CA ILE A 160 -8.43 -19.85 7.59
C ILE A 160 -9.33 -20.40 8.70
N ASN A 161 -9.03 -21.62 9.15
CA ASN A 161 -9.79 -22.26 10.20
C ASN A 161 -9.86 -21.36 11.46
N PRO A 162 -11.03 -21.17 12.08
CA PRO A 162 -11.16 -20.37 13.31
C PRO A 162 -10.18 -20.77 14.42
N ALA A 163 -9.85 -22.05 14.56
CA ALA A 163 -8.87 -22.53 15.53
C ALA A 163 -7.44 -21.99 15.27
N ASP A 164 -7.09 -21.74 14.01
CA ASP A 164 -5.75 -21.33 13.62
C ASP A 164 -5.60 -19.79 13.50
N ARG A 165 -6.69 -19.02 13.61
CA ARG A 165 -6.69 -17.56 13.37
C ARG A 165 -5.75 -16.78 14.27
N LYS A 166 -5.56 -17.21 15.52
CA LYS A 166 -4.62 -16.58 16.44
C LYS A 166 -3.17 -16.72 15.97
N ASP A 167 -2.80 -17.91 15.58
CA ASP A 167 -1.46 -18.21 15.08
C ASP A 167 -1.24 -17.58 13.71
N PHE A 168 -2.22 -17.68 12.81
CA PHE A 168 -2.20 -17.02 11.51
C PHE A 168 -1.98 -15.49 11.63
N ARG A 169 -2.68 -14.83 12.58
CA ARG A 169 -2.45 -13.40 12.85
C ARG A 169 -1.02 -13.15 13.32
N ARG A 170 -0.50 -13.96 14.23
CA ARG A 170 0.88 -13.84 14.73
C ARG A 170 1.90 -13.97 13.59
N TRP A 171 1.76 -14.99 12.73
CA TRP A 171 2.64 -15.20 11.58
C TRP A 171 2.51 -14.08 10.55
N SER A 172 1.29 -13.61 10.28
CA SER A 172 1.06 -12.48 9.37
C SER A 172 1.77 -11.22 9.85
N LEU A 173 1.67 -10.89 11.13
CA LEU A 173 2.37 -9.74 11.72
C LEU A 173 3.90 -9.91 11.70
N GLY A 174 4.39 -11.12 11.91
CA GLY A 174 5.81 -11.43 11.75
C GLY A 174 6.30 -11.24 10.31
N CYS A 175 5.54 -11.70 9.33
CA CYS A 175 5.86 -11.50 7.91
C CYS A 175 5.86 -10.02 7.50
N MET A 176 5.05 -9.17 8.14
CA MET A 176 5.04 -7.71 7.87
C MET A 176 6.36 -7.04 8.25
N GLN A 177 7.21 -7.67 9.07
CA GLN A 177 8.56 -7.18 9.32
C GLN A 177 9.42 -7.11 8.03
N ALA A 178 9.00 -7.76 6.94
CA ALA A 178 9.61 -7.58 5.62
C ALA A 178 9.67 -6.10 5.19
N LEU A 179 8.71 -5.28 5.64
CA LEU A 179 8.61 -3.86 5.30
C LEU A 179 9.50 -2.96 6.18
N ASN A 180 10.08 -3.50 7.25
CA ASN A 180 10.97 -2.76 8.15
C ASN A 180 12.44 -2.98 7.74
N PRO A 181 13.12 -2.01 7.13
CA PRO A 181 14.53 -2.14 6.76
C PRO A 181 15.50 -2.08 7.96
N PHE A 182 15.00 -1.65 9.13
CA PHE A 182 15.79 -1.44 10.35
C PHE A 182 15.45 -2.49 11.44
N ARG A 183 15.18 -3.74 11.01
CA ARG A 183 14.85 -4.82 11.95
C ARG A 183 15.95 -5.05 12.96
N THR A 184 15.56 -5.17 14.24
CA THR A 184 16.45 -5.72 15.26
C THR A 184 16.71 -7.21 15.01
N PRO A 185 17.72 -7.83 15.66
CA PRO A 185 17.94 -9.27 15.58
C PRO A 185 16.69 -10.09 15.94
N GLU A 186 15.93 -9.68 16.96
CA GLU A 186 14.70 -10.33 17.41
C GLU A 186 13.59 -10.22 16.36
N GLN A 187 13.43 -9.05 15.73
CA GLN A 187 12.48 -8.82 14.64
C GLN A 187 12.86 -9.62 13.39
N THR A 188 14.16 -9.79 13.14
CA THR A 188 14.66 -10.62 12.04
C THR A 188 14.34 -12.09 12.30
N ALA A 189 14.62 -12.60 13.49
CA ALA A 189 14.29 -13.96 13.87
C ALA A 189 12.77 -14.24 13.81
N LEU A 190 11.95 -13.30 14.28
CA LEU A 190 10.49 -13.39 14.16
C LEU A 190 10.02 -13.44 12.70
N TYR A 191 10.62 -12.62 11.83
CA TYR A 191 10.33 -12.62 10.39
C TYR A 191 10.65 -13.95 9.74
N GLU A 192 11.85 -14.51 10.00
CA GLU A 192 12.32 -15.76 9.43
C GLU A 192 11.46 -16.95 9.90
N GLU A 193 11.20 -17.03 11.20
CA GLU A 193 10.30 -18.05 11.78
C GLU A 193 8.89 -17.94 11.16
N SER A 194 8.29 -16.75 11.21
CA SER A 194 6.93 -16.53 10.72
C SER A 194 6.78 -16.84 9.24
N THR A 195 7.78 -16.45 8.44
CA THR A 195 7.81 -16.70 7.00
C THR A 195 7.84 -18.19 6.69
N THR A 196 8.65 -18.96 7.41
CA THR A 196 8.78 -20.41 7.22
C THR A 196 7.50 -21.13 7.65
N VAL A 197 7.03 -20.88 8.90
CA VAL A 197 5.86 -21.55 9.43
C VAL A 197 4.59 -21.24 8.63
N LEU A 198 4.42 -19.95 8.21
CA LEU A 198 3.29 -19.58 7.37
C LEU A 198 3.35 -20.22 5.99
N ALA A 199 4.53 -20.33 5.38
CA ALA A 199 4.67 -21.00 4.08
C ALA A 199 4.30 -22.49 4.18
N ASP A 200 4.77 -23.19 5.19
CA ASP A 200 4.45 -24.59 5.43
C ASP A 200 2.93 -24.81 5.72
N TYR A 201 2.34 -23.90 6.49
CA TYR A 201 0.90 -23.92 6.76
C TYR A 201 0.10 -23.74 5.45
N LEU A 202 0.42 -22.72 4.68
CA LEU A 202 -0.27 -22.44 3.42
C LEU A 202 -0.08 -23.54 2.38
N ALA A 203 1.09 -24.15 2.29
CA ALA A 203 1.32 -25.28 1.39
C ALA A 203 0.40 -26.46 1.71
N ARG A 204 0.25 -26.81 3.02
CA ARG A 204 -0.69 -27.85 3.46
C ARG A 204 -2.14 -27.48 3.14
N GLU A 205 -2.54 -26.23 3.38
CA GLU A 205 -3.89 -25.76 3.07
C GLU A 205 -4.20 -25.82 1.56
N VAL A 206 -3.25 -25.51 0.70
CA VAL A 206 -3.39 -25.65 -0.75
C VAL A 206 -3.60 -27.12 -1.15
N ASP A 207 -2.82 -28.04 -0.60
CA ASP A 207 -2.93 -29.48 -0.89
C ASP A 207 -4.27 -30.06 -0.39
N ILE A 208 -4.74 -29.61 0.78
CA ILE A 208 -6.08 -29.96 1.29
C ILE A 208 -7.16 -29.44 0.33
N ARG A 209 -7.10 -28.16 -0.09
CA ARG A 209 -8.12 -27.55 -0.97
C ARG A 209 -8.15 -28.15 -2.37
N ARG A 210 -7.07 -28.72 -2.86
CA ARG A 210 -7.08 -29.47 -4.15
C ARG A 210 -7.93 -30.73 -4.09
N THR A 211 -8.02 -31.37 -2.94
CA THR A 211 -8.79 -32.61 -2.74
C THR A 211 -10.13 -32.36 -2.06
N GLN A 212 -10.23 -31.35 -1.22
CA GLN A 212 -11.41 -30.97 -0.45
C GLN A 212 -11.69 -29.46 -0.62
N PRO A 213 -12.27 -29.04 -1.77
CA PRO A 213 -12.50 -27.64 -2.07
C PRO A 213 -13.51 -27.00 -1.09
N SER A 214 -13.26 -25.72 -0.76
CA SER A 214 -14.13 -24.86 0.05
C SER A 214 -14.44 -23.56 -0.71
N ASP A 215 -15.41 -22.78 -0.22
CA ASP A 215 -15.67 -21.45 -0.82
C ASP A 215 -14.71 -20.38 -0.28
N ASP A 216 -13.44 -20.50 -0.63
CA ASP A 216 -12.37 -19.61 -0.20
C ASP A 216 -11.39 -19.26 -1.34
N LEU A 217 -10.51 -18.28 -1.10
CA LEU A 217 -9.53 -17.85 -2.10
C LEU A 217 -8.48 -18.93 -2.38
N ILE A 218 -8.07 -19.71 -1.38
CA ILE A 218 -7.09 -20.80 -1.57
C ILE A 218 -7.63 -21.81 -2.58
N THR A 219 -8.89 -22.24 -2.42
CA THR A 219 -9.56 -23.15 -3.37
C THR A 219 -9.61 -22.56 -4.77
N ARG A 220 -10.04 -21.30 -4.88
CA ARG A 220 -10.13 -20.63 -6.18
C ARG A 220 -8.79 -20.49 -6.88
N LEU A 221 -7.71 -20.22 -6.14
CA LEU A 221 -6.33 -20.17 -6.67
C LEU A 221 -5.84 -21.55 -7.08
N ALA A 222 -6.10 -22.58 -6.25
CA ALA A 222 -5.69 -23.96 -6.52
C ALA A 222 -6.39 -24.57 -7.73
N GLN A 223 -7.58 -24.07 -8.06
CA GLN A 223 -8.40 -24.51 -9.20
C GLN A 223 -8.32 -23.58 -10.41
N ALA A 224 -7.61 -22.45 -10.31
CA ALA A 224 -7.48 -21.51 -11.42
C ALA A 224 -6.70 -22.16 -12.57
N GLU A 225 -7.31 -22.19 -13.74
CA GLU A 225 -6.73 -22.75 -14.97
C GLU A 225 -7.00 -21.83 -16.15
N GLU A 226 -6.01 -21.74 -17.04
CA GLU A 226 -6.09 -21.04 -18.32
C GLU A 226 -5.32 -21.82 -19.39
N GLU A 227 -6.01 -22.31 -20.43
CA GLU A 227 -5.42 -23.05 -21.55
C GLU A 227 -4.51 -24.24 -21.12
N GLY A 228 -4.90 -24.94 -20.03
CA GLY A 228 -4.14 -26.06 -19.47
C GLY A 228 -2.99 -25.65 -18.52
N ASP A 229 -2.81 -24.36 -18.27
CA ASP A 229 -1.84 -23.85 -17.30
C ASP A 229 -2.52 -23.51 -15.96
N SER A 230 -1.80 -23.70 -14.84
CA SER A 230 -2.29 -23.49 -13.49
C SER A 230 -1.17 -22.97 -12.57
N LEU A 231 -1.57 -22.43 -11.41
CA LEU A 231 -0.61 -22.01 -10.38
C LEU A 231 -0.05 -23.23 -9.64
N THR A 232 1.27 -23.24 -9.46
CA THR A 232 1.93 -24.21 -8.57
C THR A 232 1.60 -23.91 -7.12
N THR A 233 1.81 -24.87 -6.20
CA THR A 233 1.70 -24.63 -4.75
C THR A 233 2.60 -23.47 -4.33
N GLN A 234 3.81 -23.40 -4.87
CA GLN A 234 4.76 -22.32 -4.58
C GLN A 234 4.25 -20.95 -5.06
N ASP A 235 3.70 -20.86 -6.27
CA ASP A 235 3.09 -19.61 -6.78
C ASP A 235 1.98 -19.12 -5.84
N ILE A 236 1.12 -20.02 -5.39
CA ILE A 236 0.01 -19.71 -4.49
C ILE A 236 0.52 -19.25 -3.13
N VAL A 237 1.50 -19.93 -2.55
CA VAL A 237 2.10 -19.55 -1.25
C VAL A 237 2.75 -18.16 -1.34
N LEU A 238 3.54 -17.89 -2.38
CA LEU A 238 4.17 -16.59 -2.59
C LEU A 238 3.14 -15.48 -2.78
N LEU A 239 2.08 -15.76 -3.55
CA LEU A 239 0.98 -14.83 -3.77
C LEU A 239 0.24 -14.52 -2.46
N ILE A 240 -0.15 -15.53 -1.67
CA ILE A 240 -0.87 -15.32 -0.42
C ILE A 240 -0.01 -14.53 0.57
N ARG A 241 1.29 -14.85 0.69
CA ARG A 241 2.21 -14.06 1.51
C ARG A 241 2.29 -12.60 1.07
N LEU A 242 2.35 -12.35 -0.23
CA LEU A 242 2.28 -10.98 -0.77
C LEU A 242 0.97 -10.30 -0.41
N LEU A 243 -0.17 -10.98 -0.61
CA LEU A 243 -1.49 -10.43 -0.29
C LEU A 243 -1.63 -10.08 1.20
N LEU A 244 -1.08 -10.91 2.09
CA LEU A 244 -1.06 -10.64 3.53
C LEU A 244 -0.26 -9.39 3.88
N ILE A 245 0.96 -9.26 3.35
CA ILE A 245 1.82 -8.11 3.62
C ILE A 245 1.21 -6.84 3.02
N ALA A 246 0.88 -6.89 1.73
CA ALA A 246 0.36 -5.74 0.98
C ALA A 246 -1.05 -5.33 1.43
N GLY A 247 -1.93 -6.29 1.72
CA GLY A 247 -3.31 -6.04 2.09
C GLY A 247 -3.49 -5.54 3.53
N ASN A 248 -2.63 -5.99 4.46
CA ASN A 248 -2.71 -5.55 5.85
C ASN A 248 -2.14 -4.15 6.06
N SER A 249 -0.86 -3.93 5.71
CA SER A 249 -0.19 -2.67 5.99
C SER A 249 -0.87 -1.49 5.31
N THR A 250 -1.10 -1.59 4.01
CA THR A 250 -1.63 -0.47 3.22
C THR A 250 -3.08 -0.13 3.57
N THR A 251 -3.90 -1.13 3.90
CA THR A 251 -5.29 -0.88 4.35
C THR A 251 -5.31 -0.27 5.74
N THR A 252 -4.46 -0.73 6.66
CA THR A 252 -4.26 -0.09 7.97
C THR A 252 -3.87 1.38 7.82
N ASP A 253 -2.91 1.66 6.93
CA ASP A 253 -2.43 3.03 6.66
C ASP A 253 -3.53 3.90 6.05
N MET A 254 -4.31 3.38 5.10
CA MET A 254 -5.46 4.10 4.52
C MET A 254 -6.54 4.42 5.55
N LEU A 255 -6.85 3.47 6.45
CA LEU A 255 -7.82 3.69 7.53
C LEU A 255 -7.32 4.75 8.53
N GLY A 256 -6.04 4.66 8.92
CA GLY A 256 -5.39 5.65 9.77
C GLY A 256 -5.38 7.04 9.14
N ALA A 257 -5.00 7.13 7.86
CA ALA A 257 -5.04 8.37 7.08
C ALA A 257 -6.46 8.96 7.03
N GLY A 258 -7.47 8.12 6.78
CA GLY A 258 -8.87 8.54 6.75
C GLY A 258 -9.33 9.16 8.08
N VAL A 259 -9.02 8.51 9.20
CA VAL A 259 -9.33 9.04 10.54
C VAL A 259 -8.59 10.35 10.81
N VAL A 260 -7.29 10.38 10.53
CA VAL A 260 -6.45 11.56 10.79
C VAL A 260 -6.87 12.75 9.93
N GLN A 261 -7.08 12.56 8.63
CA GLN A 261 -7.45 13.65 7.73
C GLN A 261 -8.86 14.19 8.05
N LEU A 262 -9.84 13.34 8.31
CA LEU A 262 -11.18 13.78 8.67
C LEU A 262 -11.21 14.50 10.02
N LEU A 263 -10.44 14.06 11.02
CA LEU A 263 -10.35 14.76 12.31
C LEU A 263 -9.57 16.09 12.24
N LYS A 264 -8.57 16.19 11.36
CA LYS A 264 -7.85 17.45 11.12
C LYS A 264 -8.68 18.49 10.36
N HIS A 265 -9.73 18.06 9.61
CA HIS A 265 -10.58 18.92 8.79
C HIS A 265 -12.06 18.76 9.21
N PRO A 266 -12.49 19.42 10.31
CA PRO A 266 -13.83 19.24 10.88
C PRO A 266 -14.99 19.60 9.93
N ASP A 267 -14.78 20.56 9.01
CA ASP A 267 -15.72 20.91 7.96
C ASP A 267 -15.91 19.78 6.94
N GLN A 268 -14.83 19.09 6.57
CA GLN A 268 -14.88 17.91 5.69
C GLN A 268 -15.51 16.71 6.41
N LEU A 269 -15.21 16.52 7.70
CA LEU A 269 -15.86 15.49 8.52
C LEU A 269 -17.38 15.72 8.63
N ALA A 270 -17.81 16.98 8.79
CA ALA A 270 -19.23 17.30 8.79
C ALA A 270 -19.92 16.93 7.47
N LYS A 271 -19.31 17.25 6.34
CA LYS A 271 -19.78 16.82 5.00
C LYS A 271 -19.80 15.30 4.86
N PHE A 272 -18.72 14.63 5.27
CA PHE A 272 -18.60 13.16 5.23
C PHE A 272 -19.74 12.46 5.99
N ARG A 273 -20.09 12.98 7.18
CA ARG A 273 -21.21 12.46 7.97
C ARG A 273 -22.58 12.73 7.33
N ALA A 274 -22.77 13.92 6.73
CA ALA A 274 -24.03 14.34 6.17
C ALA A 274 -24.32 13.80 4.75
N ARG A 275 -23.28 13.40 4.02
CA ARG A 275 -23.34 13.12 2.58
C ARG A 275 -22.72 11.75 2.25
N PRO A 276 -23.47 10.63 2.43
CA PRO A 276 -22.99 9.30 2.09
C PRO A 276 -22.57 9.13 0.61
N ASP A 277 -23.13 9.93 -0.28
CA ASP A 277 -22.78 9.99 -1.70
C ASP A 277 -21.33 10.46 -1.96
N LEU A 278 -20.72 11.13 -0.99
CA LEU A 278 -19.30 11.56 -1.06
C LEU A 278 -18.31 10.51 -0.57
N HIS A 279 -18.73 9.40 0.01
CA HIS A 279 -17.81 8.43 0.62
C HIS A 279 -16.81 7.86 -0.39
N ASP A 280 -17.22 7.56 -1.64
CA ASP A 280 -16.30 7.09 -2.68
C ASP A 280 -15.22 8.14 -3.00
N ASN A 281 -15.65 9.39 -3.19
CA ASN A 281 -14.77 10.50 -3.50
C ASN A 281 -13.83 10.85 -2.33
N ALA A 282 -14.37 10.76 -1.09
CA ALA A 282 -13.55 10.92 0.11
C ALA A 282 -12.41 9.89 0.20
N MET A 283 -12.69 8.62 -0.16
CA MET A 283 -11.62 7.61 -0.20
C MET A 283 -10.54 7.95 -1.23
N ASP A 284 -10.92 8.43 -2.42
CA ASP A 284 -9.95 8.82 -3.44
C ASP A 284 -9.15 10.06 -3.01
N GLU A 285 -9.77 11.04 -2.34
CA GLU A 285 -9.07 12.22 -1.81
C GLU A 285 -8.13 11.86 -0.64
N ILE A 286 -8.53 10.96 0.27
CA ILE A 286 -7.65 10.42 1.31
C ILE A 286 -6.42 9.74 0.67
N LEU A 287 -6.63 8.89 -0.33
CA LEU A 287 -5.55 8.21 -1.06
C LEU A 287 -4.66 9.16 -1.86
N ARG A 288 -5.18 10.30 -2.28
CA ARG A 288 -4.42 11.34 -2.94
C ARG A 288 -3.48 12.05 -1.96
N VAL A 289 -3.99 12.52 -0.82
CA VAL A 289 -3.18 13.28 0.14
C VAL A 289 -2.28 12.39 0.98
N GLU A 290 -2.71 11.16 1.26
CA GLU A 290 -2.01 10.19 2.11
C GLU A 290 -1.92 8.81 1.43
N PRO A 291 -1.20 8.68 0.32
CA PRO A 291 -1.04 7.39 -0.34
C PRO A 291 -0.27 6.42 0.57
N PRO A 292 -0.81 5.24 0.91
CA PRO A 292 -0.12 4.26 1.77
C PRO A 292 1.23 3.79 1.22
N VAL A 293 1.39 3.80 -0.09
CA VAL A 293 2.66 3.57 -0.79
C VAL A 293 3.10 4.90 -1.39
N SER A 294 4.33 5.34 -1.11
CA SER A 294 4.84 6.65 -1.52
C SER A 294 5.52 6.65 -2.89
N GLN A 295 5.79 5.47 -3.47
CA GLN A 295 6.63 5.34 -4.66
C GLN A 295 6.28 4.13 -5.51
N VAL A 296 6.60 4.22 -6.81
CA VAL A 296 6.67 3.06 -7.72
C VAL A 296 8.06 3.03 -8.34
N LEU A 297 8.70 1.87 -8.32
CA LEU A 297 10.03 1.66 -8.88
C LEU A 297 9.94 0.84 -10.16
N ARG A 298 10.68 1.26 -11.19
CA ARG A 298 10.90 0.50 -12.42
C ARG A 298 12.36 0.67 -12.86
N SER A 299 12.84 -0.21 -13.72
CA SER A 299 14.10 0.01 -14.43
C SER A 299 13.87 0.05 -15.93
N ALA A 300 14.64 0.88 -16.62
CA ALA A 300 14.54 1.02 -18.07
C ALA A 300 14.93 -0.29 -18.77
N HIS A 301 14.09 -0.79 -19.69
CA HIS A 301 14.38 -1.99 -20.48
C HIS A 301 15.45 -1.73 -21.54
N GLU A 302 15.49 -0.53 -22.08
CA GLU A 302 16.44 -0.03 -23.08
C GLU A 302 16.74 1.45 -22.82
N ASP A 303 17.68 2.02 -23.60
CA ASP A 303 17.95 3.45 -23.54
C ASP A 303 16.72 4.24 -24.00
N MET A 304 16.33 5.23 -23.19
CA MET A 304 15.13 6.04 -23.47
C MET A 304 15.31 7.51 -23.07
N GLN A 305 14.43 8.38 -23.57
CA GLN A 305 14.35 9.76 -23.13
C GLN A 305 13.13 9.96 -22.22
N VAL A 306 13.35 10.65 -21.09
CA VAL A 306 12.28 11.11 -20.21
C VAL A 306 12.49 12.59 -19.95
N ALA A 307 11.61 13.43 -20.47
CA ALA A 307 11.79 14.86 -20.55
C ALA A 307 13.17 15.23 -21.20
N ASP A 308 14.00 15.98 -20.50
CA ASP A 308 15.34 16.38 -20.97
C ASP A 308 16.46 15.37 -20.61
N LYS A 309 16.12 14.26 -19.92
CA LYS A 309 17.12 13.29 -19.43
C LYS A 309 17.23 12.07 -20.34
N SER A 310 18.47 11.66 -20.61
CA SER A 310 18.78 10.38 -21.25
C SER A 310 18.92 9.30 -20.19
N ILE A 311 17.97 8.40 -20.13
CA ILE A 311 17.92 7.27 -19.21
C ILE A 311 18.57 6.06 -19.90
N LYS A 312 19.51 5.40 -19.25
CA LYS A 312 20.17 4.22 -19.79
C LYS A 312 19.44 2.94 -19.38
N LYS A 313 19.56 1.92 -20.21
CA LYS A 313 19.09 0.57 -19.87
C LYS A 313 19.55 0.16 -18.47
N GLY A 314 18.62 -0.30 -17.65
CA GLY A 314 18.85 -0.73 -16.27
C GLY A 314 18.87 0.39 -15.24
N ASP A 315 18.79 1.66 -15.64
CA ASP A 315 18.67 2.77 -14.70
C ASP A 315 17.32 2.69 -13.95
N THR A 316 17.34 3.04 -12.66
CA THR A 316 16.15 3.06 -11.83
C THR A 316 15.36 4.35 -12.03
N LEU A 317 14.09 4.20 -12.38
CA LEU A 317 13.06 5.24 -12.36
C LEU A 317 12.26 5.14 -11.06
N HIS A 318 12.36 6.16 -10.21
CA HIS A 318 11.62 6.28 -8.96
C HIS A 318 10.48 7.29 -9.17
N MET A 319 9.27 6.80 -9.37
CA MET A 319 8.07 7.59 -9.53
C MET A 319 7.51 7.95 -8.15
N SER A 320 7.62 9.22 -7.75
CA SER A 320 7.11 9.72 -6.47
C SER A 320 5.61 9.92 -6.55
N LEU A 321 4.83 9.18 -5.76
CA LEU A 321 3.37 9.35 -5.74
C LEU A 321 2.98 10.66 -5.07
N PHE A 322 3.66 11.09 -4.00
CA PHE A 322 3.47 12.43 -3.44
C PHE A 322 3.77 13.53 -4.46
N GLY A 323 4.88 13.40 -5.22
CA GLY A 323 5.23 14.36 -6.27
C GLY A 323 4.09 14.57 -7.26
N VAL A 324 3.46 13.50 -7.70
CA VAL A 324 2.35 13.53 -8.67
C VAL A 324 1.03 13.96 -8.04
N HIS A 325 0.71 13.47 -6.85
CA HIS A 325 -0.56 13.78 -6.20
C HIS A 325 -0.67 15.25 -5.78
N PHE A 326 0.47 15.88 -5.48
CA PHE A 326 0.58 17.31 -5.17
C PHE A 326 0.98 18.15 -6.39
N ASP A 327 0.95 17.60 -7.61
CA ASP A 327 1.15 18.34 -8.83
C ASP A 327 -0.10 19.18 -9.17
N PRO A 328 -0.02 20.55 -9.24
CA PRO A 328 -1.15 21.39 -9.55
C PRO A 328 -1.73 21.20 -10.96
N GLU A 329 -0.94 20.65 -11.90
CA GLU A 329 -1.42 20.29 -13.24
C GLU A 329 -2.33 19.04 -13.20
N MET A 330 -2.12 18.14 -12.23
CA MET A 330 -2.95 16.97 -12.03
C MET A 330 -4.15 17.26 -11.12
N ASN A 331 -3.93 18.00 -10.04
CA ASN A 331 -4.92 18.30 -9.03
C ASN A 331 -4.85 19.80 -8.68
N PRO A 332 -5.73 20.65 -9.23
CA PRO A 332 -5.78 22.08 -8.87
C PRO A 332 -5.95 22.25 -7.35
N ASP A 333 -5.25 23.23 -6.76
CA ASP A 333 -5.16 23.43 -5.30
C ASP A 333 -4.78 22.12 -4.56
N PRO A 334 -3.58 21.56 -4.85
CA PRO A 334 -3.22 20.20 -4.47
C PRO A 334 -3.05 20.03 -2.95
N HIS A 335 -2.83 21.11 -2.19
CA HIS A 335 -2.63 21.09 -0.74
C HIS A 335 -3.93 21.07 0.04
N ALA A 336 -5.06 21.46 -0.58
CA ALA A 336 -6.37 21.37 0.06
C ALA A 336 -6.84 19.92 0.15
N PHE A 337 -7.30 19.51 1.34
CA PHE A 337 -8.07 18.28 1.53
C PHE A 337 -9.55 18.60 1.31
N ASP A 338 -10.10 18.13 0.20
CA ASP A 338 -11.49 18.41 -0.20
C ASP A 338 -12.18 17.14 -0.71
N ILE A 339 -13.09 16.59 0.10
CA ILE A 339 -13.84 15.38 -0.26
C ILE A 339 -14.88 15.61 -1.38
N GLU A 340 -15.09 16.86 -1.81
CA GLU A 340 -15.92 17.21 -2.96
C GLU A 340 -15.08 17.54 -4.21
N ARG A 341 -13.75 17.34 -4.17
CA ARG A 341 -12.84 17.57 -5.30
C ARG A 341 -13.33 16.82 -6.53
N LYS A 342 -13.49 17.55 -7.63
CA LYS A 342 -13.89 16.96 -8.91
C LYS A 342 -12.68 16.27 -9.58
N ASN A 343 -12.89 15.06 -10.09
CA ASN A 343 -11.87 14.32 -10.85
C ASN A 343 -10.55 14.12 -10.07
N VAL A 344 -10.62 13.62 -8.84
CA VAL A 344 -9.44 13.28 -8.05
C VAL A 344 -8.49 12.39 -8.85
N GLN A 345 -7.28 12.88 -9.09
CA GLN A 345 -6.24 12.13 -9.81
C GLN A 345 -5.23 11.56 -8.81
N HIS A 346 -5.13 10.24 -8.73
CA HIS A 346 -4.13 9.59 -7.89
C HIS A 346 -3.65 8.26 -8.47
N PHE A 347 -2.45 7.87 -8.09
CA PHE A 347 -1.81 6.59 -8.43
C PHE A 347 -1.53 5.73 -7.19
N ALA A 348 -2.28 5.91 -6.10
CA ALA A 348 -2.11 5.14 -4.87
C ALA A 348 -2.24 3.61 -5.07
N PHE A 349 -2.94 3.20 -6.13
CA PHE A 349 -3.05 1.80 -6.56
C PHE A 349 -2.11 1.45 -7.73
N GLY A 350 -1.12 2.30 -8.03
CA GLY A 350 -0.26 2.13 -9.18
C GLY A 350 -0.97 2.33 -10.51
N GLY A 351 -0.47 1.68 -11.56
CA GLY A 351 -1.02 1.78 -12.91
C GLY A 351 -0.60 0.64 -13.83
N GLY A 352 -1.22 0.58 -15.02
CA GLY A 352 -0.85 -0.37 -16.06
C GLY A 352 -1.00 -1.84 -15.66
N ALA A 353 -0.05 -2.66 -16.09
CA ALA A 353 -0.08 -4.10 -15.87
C ALA A 353 -0.04 -4.48 -14.36
N HIS A 354 0.62 -3.68 -13.54
CA HIS A 354 0.76 -3.88 -12.10
C HIS A 354 -0.27 -3.08 -11.25
N TYR A 355 -1.38 -2.61 -11.84
CA TYR A 355 -2.46 -2.01 -11.06
C TYR A 355 -2.87 -2.92 -9.90
N CYS A 356 -3.08 -2.35 -8.71
CA CYS A 356 -3.30 -3.10 -7.48
C CYS A 356 -4.43 -4.14 -7.59
N LEU A 357 -4.11 -5.39 -7.27
CA LEU A 357 -5.09 -6.49 -7.24
C LEU A 357 -6.16 -6.27 -6.16
N GLY A 358 -5.73 -5.74 -5.01
CA GLY A 358 -6.58 -5.52 -3.83
C GLY A 358 -7.32 -4.19 -3.80
N ALA A 359 -7.24 -3.35 -4.85
CA ALA A 359 -7.82 -2.00 -4.85
C ALA A 359 -9.32 -1.99 -4.45
N GLY A 360 -10.11 -2.89 -5.02
CA GLY A 360 -11.54 -3.02 -4.70
C GLY A 360 -11.78 -3.43 -3.24
N LEU A 361 -11.01 -4.38 -2.71
CA LEU A 361 -11.14 -4.85 -1.33
C LEU A 361 -10.67 -3.80 -0.32
N GLY A 362 -9.56 -3.10 -0.59
CA GLY A 362 -9.06 -2.04 0.27
C GLY A 362 -10.06 -0.88 0.38
N LYS A 363 -10.55 -0.37 -0.76
CA LYS A 363 -11.58 0.69 -0.77
C LYS A 363 -12.87 0.24 -0.09
N ALA A 364 -13.31 -1.00 -0.29
CA ALA A 364 -14.52 -1.53 0.35
C ALA A 364 -14.41 -1.54 1.88
N GLN A 365 -13.27 -1.95 2.42
CA GLN A 365 -13.02 -1.93 3.85
C GLN A 365 -13.11 -0.50 4.41
N ALA A 366 -12.48 0.48 3.79
CA ALA A 366 -12.51 1.87 4.24
C ALA A 366 -13.90 2.50 4.12
N LYS A 367 -14.63 2.21 3.04
CA LYS A 367 -16.00 2.68 2.82
C LYS A 367 -17.01 2.15 3.83
N ILE A 368 -16.76 0.98 4.40
CA ILE A 368 -17.59 0.40 5.47
C ILE A 368 -17.12 0.91 6.83
N ALA A 369 -15.83 0.89 7.08
CA ALA A 369 -15.25 1.13 8.40
C ALA A 369 -15.32 2.60 8.83
N LEU A 370 -14.95 3.54 7.95
CA LEU A 370 -14.90 4.96 8.34
C LEU A 370 -16.28 5.55 8.64
N PRO A 371 -17.33 5.35 7.81
CA PRO A 371 -18.68 5.82 8.15
C PRO A 371 -19.22 5.18 9.43
N LEU A 372 -18.99 3.87 9.63
CA LEU A 372 -19.41 3.17 10.84
C LEU A 372 -18.74 3.77 12.08
N LEU A 373 -17.42 3.99 12.02
CA LEU A 373 -16.67 4.56 13.14
C LEU A 373 -17.17 5.94 13.53
N PHE A 374 -17.31 6.85 12.55
CA PHE A 374 -17.75 8.22 12.81
C PHE A 374 -19.26 8.36 13.15
N ALA A 375 -20.06 7.38 12.78
CA ALA A 375 -21.47 7.30 13.22
C ALA A 375 -21.57 6.78 14.66
N ARG A 376 -20.77 5.75 15.01
CA ARG A 376 -20.78 5.13 16.34
C ARG A 376 -20.18 6.06 17.41
N PHE A 377 -19.14 6.81 17.05
CA PHE A 377 -18.40 7.70 17.95
C PHE A 377 -18.47 9.16 17.46
N PRO A 378 -19.60 9.87 17.69
CA PRO A 378 -19.80 11.23 17.17
C PRO A 378 -18.81 12.25 17.77
N ASN A 379 -18.28 11.98 18.96
CA ASN A 379 -17.32 12.84 19.66
C ASN A 379 -15.86 12.39 19.51
N LEU A 380 -15.59 11.42 18.61
CA LEU A 380 -14.24 10.93 18.37
C LEU A 380 -13.26 12.08 18.10
N ALA A 381 -12.19 12.14 18.86
CA ALA A 381 -11.18 13.18 18.78
C ALA A 381 -9.79 12.65 19.09
N PHE A 382 -8.75 13.41 18.75
CA PHE A 382 -7.38 13.08 19.17
C PHE A 382 -7.25 13.13 20.68
N ALA A 383 -6.52 12.17 21.25
CA ALA A 383 -6.24 12.13 22.68
C ALA A 383 -5.36 13.36 23.08
N PRO A 384 -5.73 14.10 24.15
CA PRO A 384 -5.00 15.27 24.56
C PRO A 384 -3.54 14.97 24.89
N GLY A 385 -2.62 15.79 24.38
CA GLY A 385 -1.17 15.63 24.64
C GLY A 385 -0.48 14.53 23.84
N ARG A 386 -1.21 13.80 23.00
CA ARG A 386 -0.62 12.82 22.08
C ARG A 386 -0.38 13.45 20.72
N GLU A 387 0.84 13.32 20.22
CA GLU A 387 1.21 13.83 18.91
C GLU A 387 0.99 12.75 17.83
N VAL A 388 0.35 13.13 16.72
CA VAL A 388 0.14 12.24 15.58
C VAL A 388 1.32 12.41 14.63
N LYS A 389 2.10 11.34 14.45
CA LYS A 389 3.31 11.33 13.61
C LYS A 389 3.29 10.19 12.60
N HIS A 390 3.79 10.47 11.41
CA HIS A 390 4.01 9.44 10.41
C HIS A 390 5.10 8.45 10.86
N LYS A 391 4.92 7.19 10.50
CA LYS A 391 5.92 6.14 10.75
C LYS A 391 7.17 6.33 9.88
N VAL A 392 8.33 5.90 10.39
CA VAL A 392 9.58 5.88 9.63
C VAL A 392 9.62 4.64 8.74
N ALA A 393 9.10 4.76 7.50
CA ALA A 393 9.04 3.66 6.54
C ALA A 393 9.34 4.17 5.13
N PRO A 394 10.52 3.86 4.54
CA PRO A 394 11.00 4.53 3.31
C PRO A 394 10.10 4.44 2.08
N ALA A 395 9.32 3.37 1.95
CA ALA A 395 8.43 3.14 0.80
C ALA A 395 6.94 3.25 1.15
N PHE A 396 6.61 3.43 2.44
CA PHE A 396 5.25 3.42 2.95
C PHE A 396 4.97 4.69 3.73
N ASN A 397 3.73 5.13 3.66
CA ASN A 397 3.22 6.27 4.40
C ASN A 397 2.04 5.82 5.27
N GLY A 398 1.96 6.34 6.48
CA GLY A 398 0.91 6.04 7.44
C GLY A 398 1.37 6.26 8.86
N TYR A 399 0.55 5.89 9.80
CA TYR A 399 0.74 6.14 11.22
C TYR A 399 1.02 4.84 11.96
N GLY A 400 2.04 4.85 12.84
CA GLY A 400 2.36 3.69 13.69
C GLY A 400 1.35 3.53 14.83
N GLU A 401 0.84 4.65 15.33
CA GLU A 401 -0.19 4.76 16.36
C GLU A 401 -1.05 6.00 16.12
N VAL A 402 -2.31 5.94 16.46
CA VAL A 402 -3.24 7.08 16.46
C VAL A 402 -4.08 7.02 17.72
N TRP A 403 -3.69 7.82 18.71
CA TRP A 403 -4.35 7.85 20.02
C TRP A 403 -5.59 8.75 19.99
N LEU A 404 -6.73 8.17 20.32
CA LEU A 404 -8.06 8.81 20.26
C LEU A 404 -8.79 8.71 21.59
N VAL A 405 -9.77 9.59 21.77
CA VAL A 405 -10.83 9.55 22.79
C VAL A 405 -12.19 9.57 22.11
N LYS A 406 -13.22 8.98 22.76
CA LYS A 406 -14.60 8.86 22.23
C LYS A 406 -15.58 9.68 23.05
#